data_5bcf8fd2f3fa9ddb616275efb4eee35b
#
_entry.id   5bcf8fd2f3fa9ddb616275efb4eee35b
#
_cell.length_a   1.000
_cell.length_b   1.000
_cell.length_c   1.000
_cell.angle_alpha   90.00
_cell.angle_beta   90.00
_cell.angle_gamma   90.00
#
_symmetry.space_group_name_H-M   'P 1'
#
loop_
_entity.id
_entity.type
_entity.pdbx_description
1 polymer ?
#
loop_
_entity_poly.entity_id
_entity_poly.type
_entity_poly.pdbx_seq_one_letter_code
_entity_poly.pdbx_strand_id
1 'polypeptide(L)'
;MSHANVILTIPEPGRFELVERPYPTIKSGYAIVENEIAPVCLEGTRIWAAHDFEFHDDPTHLGHESVGRVVDVLPGSNFKVGDRVIIFQGDHCGQCHACRNGLSPTYCQANNPDIHGVEGSAMKGIEFRNESMSGGFAMAHYRIAPEANLYRIPDAVDFRYAAACNCSYGVGFSNQEVMNVKAGDTVLVGGVGFIAMGHIISALYRNATVIALIRNPHRKAMLVNMGVEHFVNPDDDDWLDQVQALTYEGQGVDHAVDGSGVTYYQEKLMAATRIYGTVNFSGHTPGAYIKLSPLHDVIDPSHYLMGQHDVRAQDREGLVRSLLNKDVQRGIDVMVTHEFPMSRAGEAFDVQVSKKCGKIYPYTQQ
;
A
#
# COMPACT_ATOMS: atom_id res chain seq x y z
N MET A 1 19.80 19.22 24.10
CA MET A 1 18.90 18.28 24.82
C MET A 1 18.75 17.08 23.88
N SER A 2 19.14 15.88 24.30
CA SER A 2 18.89 14.67 23.49
C SER A 2 17.39 14.45 23.47
N HIS A 3 16.76 14.67 22.33
CA HIS A 3 15.36 14.31 22.16
C HIS A 3 15.25 12.79 22.19
N ALA A 4 14.42 12.24 23.06
CA ALA A 4 14.13 10.82 23.05
C ALA A 4 13.23 10.52 21.81
N ASN A 5 13.44 9.36 21.19
CA ASN A 5 12.54 8.88 20.16
C ASN A 5 11.46 8.03 20.82
N VAL A 6 10.23 8.51 20.83
CA VAL A 6 9.09 7.71 21.32
C VAL A 6 8.62 6.80 20.19
N ILE A 7 8.57 5.50 20.44
CA ILE A 7 8.11 4.50 19.50
C ILE A 7 6.91 3.75 20.07
N LEU A 8 5.99 3.36 19.19
CA LEU A 8 4.86 2.51 19.55
C LEU A 8 5.26 1.04 19.39
N THR A 9 4.95 0.24 20.42
CA THR A 9 5.19 -1.21 20.43
C THR A 9 3.90 -1.94 20.81
N ILE A 10 3.76 -3.19 20.36
CA ILE A 10 2.69 -4.12 20.78
C ILE A 10 3.36 -5.32 21.47
N PRO A 11 3.67 -5.24 22.78
CA PRO A 11 4.36 -6.32 23.49
C PRO A 11 3.52 -7.59 23.62
N GLU A 12 2.21 -7.47 23.55
CA GLU A 12 1.26 -8.58 23.52
C GLU A 12 -0.05 -8.14 22.84
N PRO A 13 -0.84 -9.07 22.28
CA PRO A 13 -2.11 -8.75 21.65
C PRO A 13 -3.02 -7.93 22.55
N GLY A 14 -3.64 -6.88 21.98
CA GLY A 14 -4.55 -5.99 22.71
C GLY A 14 -3.87 -5.01 23.68
N ARG A 15 -2.52 -4.98 23.73
CA ARG A 15 -1.78 -4.02 24.56
C ARG A 15 -0.71 -3.33 23.73
N PHE A 16 -0.69 -2.00 23.78
CA PHE A 16 0.39 -1.21 23.21
C PHE A 16 1.13 -0.43 24.30
N GLU A 17 2.34 -0.06 24.02
CA GLU A 17 3.18 0.80 24.86
C GLU A 17 3.87 1.86 24.00
N LEU A 18 4.03 3.05 24.56
CA LEU A 18 4.91 4.08 24.02
C LEU A 18 6.24 4.01 24.78
N VAL A 19 7.30 3.66 24.08
CA VAL A 19 8.61 3.39 24.68
C VAL A 19 9.61 4.44 24.21
N GLU A 20 10.33 5.04 25.12
CA GLU A 20 11.43 5.93 24.79
C GLU A 20 12.66 5.13 24.32
N ARG A 21 13.25 5.58 23.22
CA ARG A 21 14.48 5.05 22.65
C ARG A 21 15.47 6.21 22.41
N PRO A 22 16.77 5.96 22.30
CA PRO A 22 17.71 6.98 21.87
C PRO A 22 17.28 7.61 20.53
N TYR A 23 17.57 8.89 20.38
CA TYR A 23 17.42 9.57 19.09
C TYR A 23 18.26 8.85 18.01
N PRO A 24 17.75 8.64 16.79
CA PRO A 24 18.49 7.94 15.75
C PRO A 24 19.83 8.61 15.45
N THR A 25 20.86 7.82 15.18
CA THR A 25 22.17 8.33 14.78
C THR A 25 22.22 8.53 13.28
N ILE A 26 22.45 9.77 12.83
CA ILE A 26 22.55 10.10 11.40
C ILE A 26 23.77 9.42 10.76
N LYS A 27 23.63 8.95 9.54
CA LYS A 27 24.69 8.36 8.73
C LYS A 27 24.65 8.85 7.28
N SER A 28 25.77 8.72 6.57
CA SER A 28 25.90 9.20 5.20
C SER A 28 24.88 8.53 4.26
N GLY A 29 24.21 9.33 3.42
CA GLY A 29 23.17 8.89 2.50
C GLY A 29 21.80 8.69 3.15
N TYR A 30 21.64 9.09 4.42
CA TYR A 30 20.39 9.01 5.17
C TYR A 30 19.96 10.38 5.69
N ALA A 31 18.66 10.50 5.94
CA ALA A 31 18.09 11.63 6.67
C ALA A 31 17.32 11.14 7.88
N ILE A 32 17.23 11.96 8.93
CA ILE A 32 16.30 11.74 10.02
C ILE A 32 15.08 12.61 9.76
N VAL A 33 13.92 11.97 9.82
CA VAL A 33 12.62 12.59 9.58
C VAL A 33 11.80 12.54 10.87
N GLU A 34 11.28 13.69 11.26
CA GLU A 34 10.22 13.78 12.26
C GLU A 34 8.92 13.37 11.58
N ASN A 35 8.35 12.23 12.00
CA ASN A 35 7.12 11.74 11.42
C ASN A 35 5.94 12.61 11.83
N GLU A 36 5.03 12.85 10.91
CA GLU A 36 3.77 13.58 11.12
C GLU A 36 2.58 12.61 11.17
N ILE A 37 2.46 11.77 10.15
CA ILE A 37 1.39 10.77 10.02
C ILE A 37 2.02 9.41 9.71
N ALA A 38 1.57 8.38 10.43
CA ALA A 38 1.96 7.00 10.22
C ALA A 38 0.71 6.10 10.03
N PRO A 39 0.20 5.94 8.79
CA PRO A 39 -1.01 5.16 8.54
C PRO A 39 -0.95 3.73 9.08
N VAL A 40 -2.06 3.26 9.67
CA VAL A 40 -2.18 1.86 10.11
C VAL A 40 -2.34 0.95 8.90
N CYS A 41 -1.50 -0.07 8.81
CA CYS A 41 -1.62 -1.14 7.83
C CYS A 41 -1.96 -2.48 8.51
N LEU A 42 -2.07 -3.51 7.69
CA LEU A 42 -2.61 -4.80 8.13
C LEU A 42 -1.71 -5.52 9.13
N GLU A 43 -0.38 -5.32 9.05
CA GLU A 43 0.56 -5.99 9.97
C GLU A 43 0.30 -5.64 11.43
N GLY A 44 0.22 -4.35 11.76
CA GLY A 44 -0.06 -3.91 13.13
C GLY A 44 -1.39 -4.44 13.65
N THR A 45 -2.40 -4.47 12.78
CA THR A 45 -3.72 -5.01 13.12
C THR A 45 -3.69 -6.51 13.40
N ARG A 46 -2.88 -7.28 12.66
CA ARG A 46 -2.75 -8.72 12.86
C ARG A 46 -2.01 -9.04 14.15
N ILE A 47 -0.95 -8.32 14.47
CA ILE A 47 -0.23 -8.43 15.75
C ILE A 47 -1.20 -8.09 16.89
N TRP A 48 -1.96 -6.99 16.78
CA TRP A 48 -2.94 -6.57 17.77
C TRP A 48 -4.02 -7.62 18.04
N ALA A 49 -4.51 -8.29 17.00
CA ALA A 49 -5.59 -9.26 17.07
C ALA A 49 -5.11 -10.71 17.33
N ALA A 50 -3.84 -10.93 17.65
CA ALA A 50 -3.25 -12.25 17.85
C ALA A 50 -3.40 -13.20 16.63
N HIS A 51 -3.44 -12.66 15.43
CA HIS A 51 -3.38 -13.47 14.22
C HIS A 51 -1.94 -13.82 13.90
N ASP A 52 -1.66 -15.09 13.61
CA ASP A 52 -0.36 -15.54 13.15
C ASP A 52 0.07 -14.74 11.92
N PHE A 53 1.16 -14.02 12.06
CA PHE A 53 1.72 -13.21 11.01
C PHE A 53 3.22 -13.46 10.93
N GLU A 54 3.64 -14.18 9.89
CA GLU A 54 5.01 -14.64 9.72
C GLU A 54 6.05 -13.52 9.46
N PHE A 55 5.64 -12.24 9.43
CA PHE A 55 6.51 -11.16 8.98
C PHE A 55 7.27 -10.43 10.09
N HIS A 56 6.91 -10.60 11.35
CA HIS A 56 7.54 -9.87 12.44
C HIS A 56 7.65 -10.68 13.72
N ASP A 57 8.85 -11.12 14.01
CA ASP A 57 9.21 -11.68 15.32
C ASP A 57 9.44 -10.58 16.37
N ASP A 58 9.50 -9.30 15.97
CA ASP A 58 9.77 -8.19 16.87
C ASP A 58 8.58 -7.21 16.95
N PRO A 59 7.78 -7.29 18.01
CA PRO A 59 6.62 -6.43 18.23
C PRO A 59 6.97 -4.95 18.45
N THR A 60 8.27 -4.62 18.44
CA THR A 60 8.75 -3.24 18.58
C THR A 60 8.86 -2.51 17.25
N HIS A 61 8.58 -3.19 16.13
CA HIS A 61 8.81 -2.68 14.79
C HIS A 61 7.49 -2.48 14.04
N LEU A 62 6.77 -1.39 14.35
CA LEU A 62 5.45 -1.15 13.78
C LEU A 62 5.43 -0.04 12.74
N GLY A 63 4.70 -0.34 11.65
CA GLY A 63 4.39 0.59 10.58
C GLY A 63 5.53 0.75 9.58
N HIS A 64 5.14 0.86 8.34
CA HIS A 64 6.03 1.08 7.20
C HIS A 64 5.66 2.35 6.41
N GLU A 65 4.51 2.92 6.70
CA GLU A 65 3.97 4.10 6.04
C GLU A 65 4.22 5.33 6.89
N SER A 66 4.93 6.33 6.37
CA SER A 66 5.04 7.63 7.04
C SER A 66 5.34 8.79 6.11
N VAL A 67 4.90 9.94 6.54
CA VAL A 67 5.26 11.26 5.99
C VAL A 67 5.72 12.15 7.12
N GLY A 68 6.58 13.11 6.82
CA GLY A 68 7.10 14.00 7.86
C GLY A 68 8.03 15.09 7.34
N ARG A 69 8.80 15.66 8.25
CA ARG A 69 9.77 16.71 7.97
C ARG A 69 11.19 16.23 8.25
N VAL A 70 12.09 16.50 7.34
CA VAL A 70 13.50 16.27 7.56
C VAL A 70 13.98 17.17 8.71
N VAL A 71 14.60 16.57 9.72
CA VAL A 71 15.12 17.28 10.90
C VAL A 71 16.62 17.18 11.05
N ASP A 72 17.26 16.19 10.41
CA ASP A 72 18.72 16.06 10.41
C ASP A 72 19.24 15.43 9.12
N VAL A 73 20.35 15.96 8.61
CA VAL A 73 21.08 15.48 7.43
C VAL A 73 22.57 15.81 7.56
N LEU A 74 23.42 15.00 6.93
CA LEU A 74 24.84 15.31 6.84
C LEU A 74 25.15 16.28 5.68
N PRO A 75 26.30 16.98 5.73
CA PRO A 75 26.76 17.80 4.62
C PRO A 75 26.85 17.00 3.32
N GLY A 76 26.36 17.60 2.23
CA GLY A 76 26.28 16.94 0.91
C GLY A 76 24.98 16.19 0.64
N SER A 77 24.04 16.20 1.57
CA SER A 77 22.70 15.67 1.36
C SER A 77 21.96 16.40 0.24
N ASN A 78 21.11 15.65 -0.49
CA ASN A 78 20.17 16.22 -1.44
C ASN A 78 18.95 16.86 -0.75
N PHE A 79 18.79 16.66 0.56
CA PHE A 79 17.69 17.20 1.36
C PHE A 79 18.21 18.24 2.34
N LYS A 80 17.33 19.07 2.85
CA LYS A 80 17.62 20.05 3.90
C LYS A 80 16.60 19.94 5.03
N VAL A 81 16.99 20.38 6.22
CA VAL A 81 16.08 20.48 7.37
C VAL A 81 14.88 21.34 6.99
N GLY A 82 13.69 20.84 7.32
CA GLY A 82 12.42 21.43 6.98
C GLY A 82 11.77 20.88 5.71
N ASP A 83 12.49 20.13 4.84
CA ASP A 83 11.88 19.49 3.67
C ASP A 83 10.76 18.56 4.11
N ARG A 84 9.59 18.69 3.48
CA ARG A 84 8.44 17.80 3.66
C ARG A 84 8.60 16.59 2.76
N VAL A 85 8.52 15.37 3.34
CA VAL A 85 8.84 14.14 2.60
C VAL A 85 7.85 13.01 2.84
N ILE A 86 7.66 12.19 1.80
CA ILE A 86 7.14 10.84 1.89
C ILE A 86 8.35 9.92 2.10
N ILE A 87 8.23 8.95 3.00
CA ILE A 87 9.26 7.95 3.24
C ILE A 87 8.78 6.62 2.66
N PHE A 88 9.25 6.25 1.47
CA PHE A 88 8.96 4.94 0.90
C PHE A 88 9.75 3.87 1.65
N GLN A 89 9.08 2.72 1.91
CA GLN A 89 9.70 1.66 2.69
C GLN A 89 10.83 0.96 1.91
N GLY A 90 11.71 0.29 2.65
CA GLY A 90 12.83 -0.45 2.11
C GLY A 90 14.15 0.29 2.22
N ASP A 91 15.21 -0.35 1.74
CA ASP A 91 16.57 0.19 1.71
C ASP A 91 17.01 0.50 0.26
N HIS A 92 18.20 1.05 0.08
CA HIS A 92 18.73 1.40 -1.23
C HIS A 92 20.25 1.22 -1.29
N CYS A 93 20.71 0.12 -1.91
CA CYS A 93 22.14 -0.09 -2.12
C CYS A 93 22.70 0.56 -3.39
N GLY A 94 21.84 1.03 -4.30
CA GLY A 94 22.20 1.70 -5.55
C GLY A 94 22.72 0.78 -6.66
N GLN A 95 23.06 -0.49 -6.38
CA GLN A 95 23.79 -1.36 -7.32
C GLN A 95 23.08 -2.66 -7.68
N CYS A 96 22.11 -3.12 -6.91
CA CYS A 96 21.35 -4.33 -7.22
C CYS A 96 20.38 -4.13 -8.39
N HIS A 97 19.81 -5.24 -8.88
CA HIS A 97 18.87 -5.22 -9.99
C HIS A 97 17.67 -4.27 -9.71
N ALA A 98 17.09 -4.35 -8.51
CA ALA A 98 15.94 -3.52 -8.16
C ALA A 98 16.29 -2.02 -8.19
N CYS A 99 17.40 -1.62 -7.55
CA CYS A 99 17.81 -0.22 -7.51
C CYS A 99 18.12 0.34 -8.90
N ARG A 100 18.87 -0.40 -9.74
CA ARG A 100 19.25 0.05 -11.09
C ARG A 100 18.09 0.15 -12.08
N ASN A 101 17.00 -0.58 -11.82
CA ASN A 101 15.83 -0.60 -12.69
C ASN A 101 14.64 0.20 -12.11
N GLY A 102 14.85 0.98 -11.04
CA GLY A 102 13.79 1.81 -10.46
C GLY A 102 12.59 1.02 -9.89
N LEU A 103 12.83 -0.24 -9.49
CA LEU A 103 11.81 -1.10 -8.89
C LEU A 103 11.53 -0.67 -7.44
N SER A 104 10.58 -1.35 -6.79
CA SER A 104 10.32 -1.07 -5.37
C SER A 104 11.57 -1.30 -4.52
N PRO A 105 11.91 -0.38 -3.60
CA PRO A 105 13.01 -0.51 -2.67
C PRO A 105 12.92 -1.73 -1.77
N THR A 106 11.73 -2.26 -1.56
CA THR A 106 11.49 -3.51 -0.81
C THR A 106 12.27 -4.69 -1.40
N TYR A 107 12.52 -4.68 -2.72
CA TYR A 107 13.31 -5.71 -3.39
C TYR A 107 14.81 -5.42 -3.43
N CYS A 108 15.29 -4.39 -2.73
CA CYS A 108 16.71 -4.14 -2.62
C CYS A 108 17.40 -5.27 -1.86
N GLN A 109 18.54 -5.77 -2.39
CA GLN A 109 19.32 -6.82 -1.75
C GLN A 109 19.83 -6.46 -0.35
N ALA A 110 19.94 -5.17 -0.02
CA ALA A 110 20.31 -4.72 1.32
C ALA A 110 19.21 -4.96 2.35
N ASN A 111 17.93 -5.01 1.92
CA ASN A 111 16.81 -5.33 2.82
C ASN A 111 16.75 -6.81 3.13
N ASN A 112 16.94 -7.63 2.10
CA ASN A 112 16.83 -9.08 2.21
C ASN A 112 17.72 -9.76 1.19
N PRO A 113 18.94 -10.13 1.59
CA PRO A 113 19.85 -10.86 0.73
C PRO A 113 19.28 -12.22 0.27
N ASP A 114 18.32 -12.78 0.99
CA ASP A 114 17.79 -14.13 0.74
C ASP A 114 16.59 -14.13 -0.23
N ILE A 115 15.98 -12.99 -0.57
CA ILE A 115 14.88 -12.93 -1.54
C ILE A 115 15.30 -13.45 -2.93
N HIS A 116 16.56 -13.33 -3.28
CA HIS A 116 17.06 -13.65 -4.62
C HIS A 116 17.59 -15.07 -4.79
N GLY A 117 17.44 -15.95 -3.81
CA GLY A 117 18.05 -17.28 -3.88
C GLY A 117 17.30 -18.39 -3.18
N VAL A 118 16.14 -18.17 -2.61
CA VAL A 118 15.49 -19.18 -1.78
C VAL A 118 14.41 -19.94 -2.53
N GLU A 119 14.58 -21.24 -2.56
CA GLU A 119 13.57 -22.21 -2.96
C GLU A 119 12.23 -21.95 -2.26
N GLY A 120 11.25 -21.51 -3.03
CA GLY A 120 9.84 -21.60 -2.66
C GLY A 120 9.19 -20.40 -1.96
N SER A 121 9.88 -19.26 -1.72
CA SER A 121 9.20 -18.13 -1.10
C SER A 121 9.87 -16.79 -1.42
N ALA A 122 9.22 -16.00 -2.26
CA ALA A 122 9.58 -14.60 -2.49
C ALA A 122 9.40 -13.71 -1.24
N MET A 123 8.90 -14.26 -0.14
CA MET A 123 8.50 -13.51 1.04
C MET A 123 9.03 -14.11 2.35
N LYS A 124 9.75 -15.23 2.32
CA LYS A 124 10.31 -15.82 3.52
C LYS A 124 11.46 -14.96 4.02
N GLY A 125 11.18 -14.14 5.02
CA GLY A 125 12.16 -13.31 5.69
C GLY A 125 12.37 -11.94 5.05
N ILE A 126 11.30 -11.17 4.74
CA ILE A 126 11.41 -9.72 4.86
C ILE A 126 11.63 -9.45 6.35
N GLU A 127 12.76 -9.89 6.82
CA GLU A 127 13.26 -9.42 8.08
C GLU A 127 13.68 -7.98 7.85
N PHE A 128 12.93 -7.08 8.43
CA PHE A 128 13.32 -5.68 8.57
C PHE A 128 14.52 -5.61 9.53
N ARG A 129 15.58 -6.35 9.25
CA ARG A 129 16.78 -6.48 10.08
C ARG A 129 17.75 -5.33 9.98
N ASN A 130 17.42 -4.30 9.21
CA ASN A 130 18.34 -3.23 9.00
C ASN A 130 18.26 -2.23 10.16
N GLU A 131 19.42 -1.81 10.70
CA GLU A 131 19.48 -0.70 11.66
C GLU A 131 18.85 0.57 11.12
N SER A 132 18.82 0.77 9.80
CA SER A 132 18.09 1.85 9.15
C SER A 132 16.60 1.75 9.38
N MET A 133 16.09 0.54 9.49
CA MET A 133 14.71 0.29 9.87
C MET A 133 14.53 0.21 11.39
N SER A 134 15.55 -0.12 12.18
CA SER A 134 15.49 -0.20 13.65
C SER A 134 15.36 1.14 14.37
N GLY A 135 15.78 2.24 13.75
CA GLY A 135 15.36 3.58 14.15
C GLY A 135 14.24 4.09 13.25
N GLY A 136 13.70 3.21 12.41
CA GLY A 136 13.02 3.57 11.22
C GLY A 136 11.57 3.16 11.15
N PHE A 137 10.91 2.96 12.27
CA PHE A 137 9.51 2.60 12.24
C PHE A 137 8.65 3.83 12.01
N ALA A 138 7.62 3.62 11.22
CA ALA A 138 6.70 4.69 10.92
C ALA A 138 5.95 5.15 12.18
N MET A 139 5.58 4.22 13.07
CA MET A 139 4.91 4.54 14.33
C MET A 139 5.92 4.95 15.41
N ALA A 140 6.68 5.99 15.11
CA ALA A 140 7.67 6.59 15.98
C ALA A 140 7.73 8.11 15.75
N HIS A 141 8.23 8.87 16.72
CA HIS A 141 8.43 10.31 16.54
C HIS A 141 9.47 10.60 15.45
N TYR A 142 10.56 9.85 15.45
CA TYR A 142 11.66 10.05 14.47
C TYR A 142 11.97 8.76 13.74
N ARG A 143 12.22 8.89 12.44
CA ARG A 143 12.61 7.80 11.57
C ARG A 143 13.88 8.16 10.81
N ILE A 144 14.86 7.25 10.78
CA ILE A 144 15.99 7.35 9.87
C ILE A 144 15.67 6.59 8.58
N ALA A 145 15.93 7.21 7.43
CA ALA A 145 15.63 6.61 6.13
C ALA A 145 16.70 6.95 5.09
N PRO A 146 16.99 6.04 4.12
CA PRO A 146 17.83 6.35 2.98
C PRO A 146 17.28 7.55 2.20
N GLU A 147 18.12 8.50 1.83
CA GLU A 147 17.69 9.64 1.01
C GLU A 147 17.05 9.20 -0.31
N ALA A 148 17.51 8.11 -0.90
CA ALA A 148 16.96 7.55 -2.12
C ALA A 148 15.50 7.08 -1.97
N ASN A 149 15.03 6.87 -0.75
CA ASN A 149 13.66 6.48 -0.44
C ASN A 149 12.78 7.66 -0.01
N LEU A 150 13.34 8.84 0.07
CA LEU A 150 12.60 10.06 0.35
C LEU A 150 12.09 10.70 -0.95
N TYR A 151 10.89 11.22 -0.91
CA TYR A 151 10.35 12.03 -2.00
C TYR A 151 9.71 13.31 -1.46
N ARG A 152 10.09 14.47 -2.02
CA ARG A 152 9.57 15.76 -1.57
C ARG A 152 8.09 15.89 -1.86
N ILE A 153 7.36 16.38 -0.86
CA ILE A 153 5.94 16.70 -0.97
C ILE A 153 5.84 18.16 -1.47
N PRO A 154 5.16 18.44 -2.59
CA PRO A 154 4.89 19.80 -3.03
C PRO A 154 4.16 20.62 -1.95
N ASP A 155 4.47 21.91 -1.83
CA ASP A 155 3.86 22.78 -0.81
C ASP A 155 2.33 22.82 -0.87
N ALA A 156 1.76 22.68 -2.06
CA ALA A 156 0.31 22.64 -2.27
C ALA A 156 -0.37 21.32 -1.85
N VAL A 157 0.41 20.29 -1.46
CA VAL A 157 -0.11 18.98 -1.05
C VAL A 157 -0.05 18.85 0.46
N ASP A 158 -1.18 18.55 1.09
CA ASP A 158 -1.23 18.26 2.53
C ASP A 158 -0.62 16.90 2.86
N PHE A 159 -0.04 16.76 4.07
CA PHE A 159 0.48 15.47 4.56
C PHE A 159 -0.58 14.38 4.55
N ARG A 160 -1.84 14.71 4.79
CA ARG A 160 -2.97 13.78 4.74
C ARG A 160 -3.04 13.04 3.41
N TYR A 161 -2.87 13.75 2.28
CA TYR A 161 -2.89 13.13 0.96
C TYR A 161 -1.59 12.38 0.67
N ALA A 162 -0.47 12.95 1.04
CA ALA A 162 0.83 12.35 0.83
C ALA A 162 1.00 11.02 1.58
N ALA A 163 0.41 10.88 2.78
CA ALA A 163 0.46 9.66 3.57
C ALA A 163 -0.19 8.43 2.88
N ALA A 164 -1.10 8.63 1.93
CA ALA A 164 -1.68 7.53 1.15
C ALA A 164 -0.71 6.94 0.11
N CYS A 165 0.40 7.63 -0.18
CA CYS A 165 1.35 7.22 -1.22
C CYS A 165 2.25 6.05 -0.83
N ASN A 166 2.42 5.77 0.45
CA ASN A 166 3.33 4.70 0.89
C ASN A 166 2.80 3.30 0.59
N CYS A 167 1.49 3.10 0.71
CA CYS A 167 0.86 1.79 0.58
C CYS A 167 -0.42 1.90 -0.27
N SER A 168 -1.58 2.11 0.33
CA SER A 168 -2.90 1.97 -0.32
C SER A 168 -3.01 2.62 -1.71
N TYR A 169 -2.99 3.95 -1.79
CA TYR A 169 -3.08 4.66 -3.07
C TYR A 169 -1.83 4.47 -3.91
N GLY A 170 -0.64 4.53 -3.30
CA GLY A 170 0.63 4.38 -4.01
C GLY A 170 0.78 3.01 -4.67
N VAL A 171 0.42 1.93 -3.97
CA VAL A 171 0.43 0.57 -4.51
C VAL A 171 -0.55 0.48 -5.69
N GLY A 172 -1.79 0.97 -5.53
CA GLY A 172 -2.77 1.00 -6.61
C GLY A 172 -2.28 1.78 -7.82
N PHE A 173 -1.68 2.95 -7.61
CA PHE A 173 -1.11 3.77 -8.68
C PHE A 173 0.00 3.04 -9.44
N SER A 174 1.01 2.51 -8.71
CA SER A 174 2.17 1.85 -9.30
C SER A 174 1.80 0.55 -10.03
N ASN A 175 0.87 -0.24 -9.49
CA ASN A 175 0.36 -1.42 -10.18
C ASN A 175 -0.36 -1.06 -11.48
N GLN A 176 -1.15 0.00 -11.50
CA GLN A 176 -1.84 0.43 -12.72
C GLN A 176 -0.90 1.04 -13.78
N GLU A 177 0.24 1.59 -13.37
CA GLU A 177 1.32 1.93 -14.32
C GLU A 177 1.87 0.67 -15.02
N VAL A 178 2.07 -0.43 -14.26
CA VAL A 178 2.52 -1.71 -14.85
C VAL A 178 1.44 -2.33 -15.73
N MET A 179 0.18 -2.28 -15.31
CA MET A 179 -0.97 -2.74 -16.08
C MET A 179 -1.23 -1.89 -17.33
N ASN A 180 -0.63 -0.69 -17.39
CA ASN A 180 -0.84 0.29 -18.47
C ASN A 180 -2.32 0.69 -18.64
N VAL A 181 -3.01 0.88 -17.50
CA VAL A 181 -4.42 1.34 -17.49
C VAL A 181 -4.54 2.72 -18.11
N LYS A 182 -5.49 2.88 -19.03
CA LYS A 182 -5.70 4.09 -19.83
C LYS A 182 -7.13 4.60 -19.72
N ALA A 183 -7.33 5.82 -20.18
CA ALA A 183 -8.66 6.38 -20.33
C ALA A 183 -9.52 5.52 -21.29
N GLY A 184 -10.73 5.21 -20.83
CA GLY A 184 -11.67 4.37 -21.56
C GLY A 184 -11.56 2.88 -21.28
N ASP A 185 -10.49 2.41 -20.60
CA ASP A 185 -10.41 1.01 -20.14
C ASP A 185 -11.46 0.73 -19.06
N THR A 186 -11.85 -0.53 -18.92
CA THR A 186 -12.67 -1.05 -17.82
C THR A 186 -11.80 -1.78 -16.80
N VAL A 187 -11.96 -1.42 -15.53
CA VAL A 187 -11.21 -2.01 -14.40
C VAL A 187 -12.20 -2.64 -13.42
N LEU A 188 -12.19 -3.97 -13.34
CA LEU A 188 -12.98 -4.72 -12.36
C LEU A 188 -12.17 -4.88 -11.07
N VAL A 189 -12.75 -4.49 -9.94
CA VAL A 189 -12.07 -4.58 -8.64
C VAL A 189 -12.85 -5.48 -7.70
N GLY A 190 -12.20 -6.54 -7.21
CA GLY A 190 -12.75 -7.48 -6.24
C GLY A 190 -12.12 -7.35 -4.85
N GLY A 191 -12.95 -7.49 -3.80
CA GLY A 191 -12.46 -7.48 -2.42
C GLY A 191 -12.01 -6.11 -1.94
N VAL A 192 -12.95 -5.21 -1.69
CA VAL A 192 -12.71 -3.79 -1.42
C VAL A 192 -12.14 -3.54 -0.02
N GLY A 193 -10.81 -3.66 0.11
CA GLY A 193 -9.97 -3.18 1.21
C GLY A 193 -9.21 -1.90 0.82
N PHE A 194 -8.22 -1.51 1.63
CA PHE A 194 -7.47 -0.24 1.39
C PHE A 194 -6.69 -0.26 0.07
N ILE A 195 -6.08 -1.39 -0.27
CA ILE A 195 -5.34 -1.55 -1.53
C ILE A 195 -6.30 -1.42 -2.72
N ALA A 196 -7.46 -2.11 -2.66
CA ALA A 196 -8.48 -2.00 -3.69
C ALA A 196 -9.00 -0.56 -3.85
N MET A 197 -9.21 0.16 -2.74
CA MET A 197 -9.58 1.58 -2.80
C MET A 197 -8.50 2.42 -3.48
N GLY A 198 -7.22 2.12 -3.23
CA GLY A 198 -6.11 2.77 -3.92
C GLY A 198 -6.13 2.54 -5.43
N HIS A 199 -6.41 1.30 -5.86
CA HIS A 199 -6.63 0.98 -7.29
C HIS A 199 -7.82 1.74 -7.89
N ILE A 200 -8.94 1.82 -7.15
CA ILE A 200 -10.14 2.54 -7.59
C ILE A 200 -9.82 4.03 -7.80
N ILE A 201 -9.19 4.69 -6.83
CA ILE A 201 -8.80 6.11 -6.95
C ILE A 201 -7.88 6.29 -8.16
N SER A 202 -6.94 5.38 -8.37
CA SER A 202 -5.99 5.43 -9.48
C SER A 202 -6.65 5.21 -10.84
N ALA A 203 -7.62 4.28 -10.94
CA ALA A 203 -8.38 4.04 -12.16
C ALA A 203 -9.25 5.24 -12.54
N LEU A 204 -9.97 5.79 -11.57
CA LEU A 204 -10.78 7.00 -11.78
C LEU A 204 -9.92 8.20 -12.21
N TYR A 205 -8.75 8.38 -11.60
CA TYR A 205 -7.77 9.41 -12.01
C TYR A 205 -7.34 9.27 -13.46
N ARG A 206 -7.26 8.04 -13.99
CA ARG A 206 -6.94 7.76 -15.40
C ARG A 206 -8.13 7.83 -16.34
N ASN A 207 -9.31 8.19 -15.85
CA ASN A 207 -10.57 8.16 -16.59
C ASN A 207 -10.91 6.75 -17.12
N ALA A 208 -10.58 5.71 -16.37
CA ALA A 208 -11.06 4.37 -16.62
C ALA A 208 -12.44 4.16 -15.96
N THR A 209 -13.26 3.28 -16.53
CA THR A 209 -14.51 2.86 -15.94
C THR A 209 -14.24 1.81 -14.86
N VAL A 210 -14.69 2.07 -13.63
CA VAL A 210 -14.53 1.12 -12.51
C VAL A 210 -15.80 0.34 -12.28
N ILE A 211 -15.68 -0.99 -12.25
CA ILE A 211 -16.74 -1.93 -11.84
C ILE A 211 -16.30 -2.56 -10.52
N ALA A 212 -17.09 -2.44 -9.47
CA ALA A 212 -16.78 -3.01 -8.16
C ALA A 212 -17.59 -4.28 -7.89
N LEU A 213 -16.89 -5.42 -7.68
CA LEU A 213 -17.49 -6.64 -7.15
C LEU A 213 -17.61 -6.53 -5.64
N ILE A 214 -18.82 -6.29 -5.12
CA ILE A 214 -19.00 -5.94 -3.72
C ILE A 214 -20.31 -6.44 -3.13
N ARG A 215 -20.23 -7.01 -1.91
CA ARG A 215 -21.37 -7.45 -1.09
C ARG A 215 -21.71 -6.48 0.03
N ASN A 216 -20.68 -5.82 0.57
CA ASN A 216 -20.79 -5.02 1.79
C ASN A 216 -21.43 -3.65 1.49
N PRO A 217 -22.64 -3.33 2.01
CA PRO A 217 -23.31 -2.08 1.71
C PRO A 217 -22.58 -0.84 2.26
N HIS A 218 -21.88 -0.96 3.40
CA HIS A 218 -21.08 0.12 3.96
C HIS A 218 -19.93 0.50 3.03
N ARG A 219 -19.19 -0.50 2.51
CA ARG A 219 -18.13 -0.27 1.54
C ARG A 219 -18.66 0.25 0.21
N LYS A 220 -19.82 -0.24 -0.24
CA LYS A 220 -20.48 0.28 -1.45
C LYS A 220 -20.75 1.77 -1.31
N ALA A 221 -21.28 2.23 -0.17
CA ALA A 221 -21.54 3.65 0.07
C ALA A 221 -20.26 4.50 0.01
N MET A 222 -19.12 3.99 0.52
CA MET A 222 -17.83 4.66 0.37
C MET A 222 -17.43 4.79 -1.10
N LEU A 223 -17.56 3.72 -1.89
CA LEU A 223 -17.19 3.74 -3.30
C LEU A 223 -18.07 4.69 -4.13
N VAL A 224 -19.35 4.79 -3.83
CA VAL A 224 -20.23 5.81 -4.45
C VAL A 224 -19.69 7.21 -4.20
N ASN A 225 -19.26 7.51 -2.97
CA ASN A 225 -18.67 8.81 -2.63
C ASN A 225 -17.30 9.04 -3.29
N MET A 226 -16.56 7.96 -3.66
CA MET A 226 -15.34 8.06 -4.46
C MET A 226 -15.61 8.36 -5.95
N GLY A 227 -16.85 8.12 -6.43
CA GLY A 227 -17.23 8.31 -7.83
C GLY A 227 -17.36 7.01 -8.63
N VAL A 228 -17.42 5.85 -7.97
CA VAL A 228 -17.73 4.57 -8.65
C VAL A 228 -19.22 4.52 -8.95
N GLU A 229 -19.56 4.18 -10.19
CA GLU A 229 -20.93 4.14 -10.68
C GLU A 229 -21.45 2.70 -10.87
N HIS A 230 -20.57 1.72 -11.12
CA HIS A 230 -20.95 0.36 -11.45
C HIS A 230 -20.63 -0.61 -10.32
N PHE A 231 -21.65 -1.35 -9.89
CA PHE A 231 -21.57 -2.30 -8.79
C PHE A 231 -22.24 -3.60 -9.17
N VAL A 232 -21.54 -4.71 -8.96
CA VAL A 232 -22.06 -6.06 -9.17
C VAL A 232 -21.91 -6.85 -7.87
N ASN A 233 -22.97 -7.54 -7.46
CA ASN A 233 -22.89 -8.46 -6.35
C ASN A 233 -22.29 -9.78 -6.84
N PRO A 234 -21.12 -10.22 -6.34
CA PRO A 234 -20.49 -11.45 -6.80
C PRO A 234 -21.25 -12.74 -6.47
N ASP A 235 -22.29 -12.66 -5.61
CA ASP A 235 -23.12 -13.82 -5.24
C ASP A 235 -24.36 -13.97 -6.13
N ASP A 236 -24.66 -13.03 -7.02
CA ASP A 236 -25.74 -13.16 -7.99
C ASP A 236 -25.40 -14.23 -9.03
N ASP A 237 -26.36 -15.05 -9.42
CA ASP A 237 -26.14 -16.14 -10.38
C ASP A 237 -25.69 -15.63 -11.76
N ASP A 238 -26.13 -14.43 -12.14
CA ASP A 238 -25.82 -13.75 -13.40
C ASP A 238 -24.72 -12.66 -13.26
N TRP A 239 -23.93 -12.69 -12.19
CA TRP A 239 -22.90 -11.67 -11.90
C TRP A 239 -21.94 -11.44 -13.09
N LEU A 240 -21.58 -12.49 -13.83
CA LEU A 240 -20.68 -12.39 -14.98
C LEU A 240 -21.35 -11.66 -16.14
N ASP A 241 -22.61 -11.99 -16.44
CA ASP A 241 -23.39 -11.31 -17.49
C ASP A 241 -23.57 -9.82 -17.14
N GLN A 242 -23.80 -9.50 -15.86
CA GLN A 242 -23.86 -8.13 -15.38
C GLN A 242 -22.54 -7.38 -15.61
N VAL A 243 -21.38 -8.00 -15.33
CA VAL A 243 -20.06 -7.41 -15.61
C VAL A 243 -19.87 -7.23 -17.12
N GLN A 244 -20.15 -8.27 -17.92
CA GLN A 244 -19.98 -8.21 -19.38
C GLN A 244 -20.84 -7.13 -20.02
N ALA A 245 -22.07 -6.96 -19.58
CA ALA A 245 -22.97 -5.89 -20.08
C ALA A 245 -22.43 -4.47 -19.87
N LEU A 246 -21.47 -4.28 -18.96
CA LEU A 246 -20.80 -3.01 -18.69
C LEU A 246 -19.49 -2.83 -19.49
N THR A 247 -19.14 -3.77 -20.34
CA THR A 247 -17.90 -3.77 -21.12
C THR A 247 -18.16 -3.62 -22.62
N TYR A 248 -17.12 -3.25 -23.36
CA TYR A 248 -17.22 -3.12 -24.81
C TYR A 248 -17.66 -4.45 -25.46
N GLU A 249 -18.79 -4.43 -26.14
CA GLU A 249 -19.39 -5.60 -26.84
C GLU A 249 -19.55 -6.86 -25.96
N GLY A 250 -19.59 -6.73 -24.64
CA GLY A 250 -19.72 -7.86 -23.71
C GLY A 250 -18.47 -8.74 -23.59
N GLN A 251 -17.32 -8.27 -24.03
CA GLN A 251 -16.10 -9.10 -24.16
C GLN A 251 -15.38 -9.35 -22.83
N GLY A 252 -15.79 -8.70 -21.74
CA GLY A 252 -15.10 -8.72 -20.46
C GLY A 252 -14.26 -7.47 -20.23
N VAL A 253 -13.70 -7.35 -19.02
CA VAL A 253 -12.95 -6.16 -18.61
C VAL A 253 -11.52 -6.17 -19.15
N ASP A 254 -10.97 -4.96 -19.38
CA ASP A 254 -9.56 -4.80 -19.79
C ASP A 254 -8.61 -5.25 -18.69
N HIS A 255 -8.95 -4.90 -17.45
CA HIS A 255 -8.11 -5.14 -16.29
C HIS A 255 -8.97 -5.61 -15.11
N ALA A 256 -8.48 -6.60 -14.39
CA ALA A 256 -9.07 -7.07 -13.15
C ALA A 256 -8.07 -6.96 -11.99
N VAL A 257 -8.54 -6.56 -10.82
CA VAL A 257 -7.70 -6.34 -9.62
C VAL A 257 -8.28 -7.10 -8.44
N ASP A 258 -7.48 -8.00 -7.87
CA ASP A 258 -7.75 -8.60 -6.57
C ASP A 258 -7.14 -7.76 -5.46
N GLY A 259 -7.99 -7.15 -4.64
CA GLY A 259 -7.57 -6.41 -3.44
C GLY A 259 -7.80 -7.17 -2.14
N SER A 260 -8.17 -8.46 -2.22
CA SER A 260 -8.55 -9.26 -1.04
C SER A 260 -7.58 -10.38 -0.70
N GLY A 261 -6.91 -10.97 -1.70
CA GLY A 261 -6.15 -12.21 -1.58
C GLY A 261 -7.03 -13.46 -1.36
N VAL A 262 -8.34 -13.38 -1.64
CA VAL A 262 -9.28 -14.47 -1.42
C VAL A 262 -9.57 -15.17 -2.74
N THR A 263 -9.36 -16.49 -2.81
CA THR A 263 -9.55 -17.34 -3.99
C THR A 263 -10.89 -17.10 -4.70
N TYR A 264 -11.96 -16.95 -3.93
CA TYR A 264 -13.29 -16.66 -4.44
C TYR A 264 -13.36 -15.45 -5.40
N TYR A 265 -12.67 -14.34 -5.05
CA TYR A 265 -12.59 -13.18 -5.95
C TYR A 265 -11.63 -13.42 -7.10
N GLN A 266 -10.48 -14.04 -6.83
CA GLN A 266 -9.43 -14.28 -7.83
C GLN A 266 -9.95 -15.07 -9.03
N GLU A 267 -10.73 -16.15 -8.79
CA GLU A 267 -11.34 -16.97 -9.84
C GLU A 267 -12.35 -16.16 -10.67
N LYS A 268 -13.22 -15.36 -10.01
CA LYS A 268 -14.19 -14.50 -10.69
C LYS A 268 -13.52 -13.42 -11.55
N LEU A 269 -12.46 -12.81 -11.04
CA LEU A 269 -11.72 -11.79 -11.77
C LEU A 269 -11.08 -12.34 -13.04
N MET A 270 -10.51 -13.54 -13.00
CA MET A 270 -9.98 -14.20 -14.19
C MET A 270 -11.10 -14.49 -15.20
N ALA A 271 -12.25 -15.02 -14.75
CA ALA A 271 -13.37 -15.34 -15.62
C ALA A 271 -14.00 -14.12 -16.32
N ALA A 272 -13.93 -12.95 -15.69
CA ALA A 272 -14.50 -11.71 -16.21
C ALA A 272 -13.54 -10.90 -17.10
N THR A 273 -12.25 -11.29 -17.16
CA THR A 273 -11.23 -10.58 -17.93
C THR A 273 -11.27 -10.98 -19.40
N ARG A 274 -11.24 -10.00 -20.30
CA ARG A 274 -11.25 -10.24 -21.74
C ARG A 274 -9.96 -10.88 -22.26
N ILE A 275 -10.00 -11.40 -23.47
CA ILE A 275 -8.80 -11.85 -24.19
C ILE A 275 -7.76 -10.71 -24.24
N TYR A 276 -6.48 -11.04 -23.98
CA TYR A 276 -5.37 -10.08 -23.80
C TYR A 276 -5.58 -9.09 -22.64
N GLY A 277 -6.46 -9.39 -21.69
CA GLY A 277 -6.62 -8.58 -20.48
C GLY A 277 -5.59 -8.92 -19.40
N THR A 278 -5.52 -8.06 -18.39
CA THR A 278 -4.58 -8.19 -17.28
C THR A 278 -5.29 -8.50 -15.98
N VAL A 279 -4.80 -9.48 -15.23
CA VAL A 279 -5.26 -9.79 -13.86
C VAL A 279 -4.16 -9.48 -12.87
N ASN A 280 -4.43 -8.58 -11.94
CA ASN A 280 -3.50 -8.16 -10.90
C ASN A 280 -3.89 -8.74 -9.54
N PHE A 281 -2.94 -9.41 -8.89
CA PHE A 281 -3.08 -9.95 -7.54
C PHE A 281 -2.36 -9.02 -6.56
N SER A 282 -3.11 -8.12 -5.93
CA SER A 282 -2.61 -7.17 -4.92
C SER A 282 -3.06 -7.50 -3.50
N GLY A 283 -4.06 -8.39 -3.35
CA GLY A 283 -4.53 -8.84 -2.06
C GLY A 283 -3.54 -9.77 -1.37
N HIS A 284 -3.30 -9.56 -0.09
CA HIS A 284 -2.29 -10.28 0.67
C HIS A 284 -2.93 -11.19 1.72
N THR A 285 -3.12 -12.46 1.38
CA THR A 285 -3.64 -13.49 2.29
C THR A 285 -2.72 -14.70 2.29
N PRO A 286 -1.86 -14.84 3.31
CA PRO A 286 -0.97 -16.00 3.43
C PRO A 286 -1.75 -17.32 3.42
N GLY A 287 -1.22 -18.33 2.73
CA GLY A 287 -1.80 -19.67 2.67
C GLY A 287 -3.01 -19.82 1.73
N ALA A 288 -3.43 -18.77 1.03
CA ALA A 288 -4.44 -18.88 -0.01
C ALA A 288 -3.81 -19.35 -1.33
N TYR A 289 -4.45 -20.31 -2.00
CA TYR A 289 -4.01 -20.85 -3.29
C TYR A 289 -5.17 -20.87 -4.26
N ILE A 290 -4.92 -20.48 -5.51
CA ILE A 290 -5.84 -20.68 -6.62
C ILE A 290 -5.42 -21.88 -7.45
N LYS A 291 -6.39 -22.60 -8.02
CA LYS A 291 -6.12 -23.59 -9.06
C LYS A 291 -6.09 -22.87 -10.39
N LEU A 292 -5.05 -23.08 -11.16
CA LEU A 292 -4.85 -22.46 -12.44
C LEU A 292 -4.55 -23.50 -13.50
N SER A 293 -5.36 -23.53 -14.55
CA SER A 293 -5.06 -24.29 -15.76
C SER A 293 -4.24 -23.41 -16.70
N PRO A 294 -2.95 -23.71 -16.93
CA PRO A 294 -2.15 -22.88 -17.84
C PRO A 294 -2.79 -22.72 -19.22
N LEU A 295 -3.45 -23.77 -19.74
CA LEU A 295 -4.11 -23.71 -21.04
C LEU A 295 -5.35 -22.81 -21.00
N HIS A 296 -6.30 -23.09 -20.13
CA HIS A 296 -7.62 -22.47 -20.17
C HIS A 296 -7.67 -21.08 -19.50
N ASP A 297 -6.83 -20.84 -18.51
CA ASP A 297 -6.87 -19.59 -17.73
C ASP A 297 -5.82 -18.57 -18.19
N VAL A 298 -4.79 -19.02 -18.93
CA VAL A 298 -3.68 -18.14 -19.35
C VAL A 298 -3.48 -18.14 -20.86
N ILE A 299 -3.27 -19.35 -21.48
CA ILE A 299 -2.86 -19.43 -22.89
C ILE A 299 -4.05 -19.12 -23.83
N ASP A 300 -5.19 -19.79 -23.65
CA ASP A 300 -6.35 -19.61 -24.51
C ASP A 300 -6.86 -18.15 -24.49
N PRO A 301 -7.03 -17.50 -23.31
CA PRO A 301 -7.40 -16.10 -23.26
C PRO A 301 -6.22 -15.14 -23.44
N SER A 302 -4.98 -15.63 -23.48
CA SER A 302 -3.76 -14.80 -23.54
C SER A 302 -3.70 -13.77 -22.40
N HIS A 303 -4.07 -14.16 -21.18
CA HIS A 303 -4.09 -13.28 -20.02
C HIS A 303 -2.67 -12.93 -19.55
N TYR A 304 -2.51 -11.70 -19.10
CA TYR A 304 -1.33 -11.25 -18.35
C TYR A 304 -1.62 -11.31 -16.85
N LEU A 305 -1.04 -12.30 -16.17
CA LEU A 305 -1.16 -12.42 -14.71
C LEU A 305 0.02 -11.71 -14.05
N MET A 306 -0.27 -10.83 -13.10
CA MET A 306 0.78 -10.06 -12.45
C MET A 306 0.49 -9.80 -10.97
N GLY A 307 1.55 -9.55 -10.21
CA GLY A 307 1.53 -8.99 -8.87
C GLY A 307 2.71 -8.07 -8.70
N GLN A 308 2.54 -7.01 -7.97
CA GLN A 308 3.61 -6.10 -7.61
C GLN A 308 3.43 -5.64 -6.16
N HIS A 309 4.49 -5.73 -5.41
CA HIS A 309 4.56 -5.25 -4.04
C HIS A 309 5.08 -3.80 -4.02
N ASP A 310 4.44 -2.94 -3.24
CA ASP A 310 4.81 -1.54 -3.03
C ASP A 310 4.88 -0.65 -4.28
N VAL A 311 5.53 0.51 -4.14
CA VAL A 311 5.65 1.57 -5.13
C VAL A 311 7.02 1.51 -5.79
N ARG A 312 7.07 1.39 -7.12
CA ARG A 312 8.33 1.48 -7.85
C ARG A 312 8.91 2.90 -7.75
N ALA A 313 10.22 2.98 -7.64
CA ALA A 313 10.90 4.28 -7.55
C ALA A 313 10.61 5.19 -8.76
N GLN A 314 10.51 4.60 -9.95
CA GLN A 314 10.22 5.32 -11.19
C GLN A 314 8.81 5.91 -11.26
N ASP A 315 7.86 5.42 -10.47
CA ASP A 315 6.45 5.89 -10.49
C ASP A 315 6.19 7.05 -9.52
N ARG A 316 7.13 7.33 -8.61
CA ARG A 316 6.96 8.29 -7.52
C ARG A 316 6.62 9.70 -7.98
N GLU A 317 7.23 10.15 -9.09
CA GLU A 317 6.97 11.48 -9.63
C GLU A 317 5.52 11.62 -10.10
N GLY A 318 5.03 10.65 -10.90
CA GLY A 318 3.64 10.62 -11.37
C GLY A 318 2.65 10.51 -10.22
N LEU A 319 2.96 9.63 -9.26
CA LEU A 319 2.16 9.42 -8.05
C LEU A 319 2.01 10.71 -7.24
N VAL A 320 3.10 11.39 -6.92
CA VAL A 320 3.05 12.62 -6.12
C VAL A 320 2.39 13.77 -6.90
N ARG A 321 2.62 13.85 -8.21
CA ARG A 321 1.93 14.82 -9.07
C ARG A 321 0.42 14.62 -9.07
N SER A 322 -0.05 13.37 -9.05
CA SER A 322 -1.49 13.06 -9.04
C SER A 322 -2.21 13.58 -7.79
N LEU A 323 -1.51 13.80 -6.67
CA LEU A 323 -2.08 14.37 -5.45
C LEU A 323 -2.56 15.82 -5.60
N LEU A 324 -2.17 16.51 -6.67
CA LEU A 324 -2.70 17.84 -7.01
C LEU A 324 -4.10 17.78 -7.64
N ASN A 325 -4.54 16.60 -8.07
CA ASN A 325 -5.86 16.38 -8.65
C ASN A 325 -6.93 16.30 -7.55
N LYS A 326 -8.02 17.05 -7.71
CA LYS A 326 -9.10 17.13 -6.71
C LYS A 326 -9.90 15.84 -6.57
N ASP A 327 -10.03 15.05 -7.63
CA ASP A 327 -10.72 13.76 -7.55
C ASP A 327 -9.89 12.72 -6.79
N VAL A 328 -8.55 12.75 -6.94
CA VAL A 328 -7.63 11.95 -6.13
C VAL A 328 -7.75 12.35 -4.64
N GLN A 329 -7.72 13.66 -4.34
CA GLN A 329 -7.90 14.15 -2.97
C GLN A 329 -9.24 13.70 -2.38
N ARG A 330 -10.34 13.86 -3.11
CA ARG A 330 -11.68 13.40 -2.70
C ARG A 330 -11.67 11.88 -2.43
N GLY A 331 -11.07 11.09 -3.30
CA GLY A 331 -10.95 9.64 -3.11
C GLY A 331 -10.20 9.27 -1.83
N ILE A 332 -9.10 9.97 -1.54
CA ILE A 332 -8.34 9.78 -0.30
C ILE A 332 -9.16 10.24 0.92
N ASP A 333 -9.88 11.36 0.85
CA ASP A 333 -10.75 11.82 1.93
C ASP A 333 -11.84 10.81 2.29
N VAL A 334 -12.42 10.14 1.29
CA VAL A 334 -13.38 9.05 1.51
C VAL A 334 -12.69 7.81 2.09
N MET A 335 -11.48 7.49 1.63
CA MET A 335 -10.72 6.33 2.09
C MET A 335 -10.29 6.49 3.55
N VAL A 336 -9.86 7.67 3.98
CA VAL A 336 -9.38 7.95 5.35
C VAL A 336 -10.56 8.32 6.23
N THR A 337 -10.98 7.38 7.09
CA THR A 337 -12.19 7.54 7.90
C THR A 337 -11.94 7.93 9.35
N HIS A 338 -10.74 7.69 9.87
CA HIS A 338 -10.40 7.96 11.27
C HIS A 338 -9.00 8.52 11.39
N GLU A 339 -8.86 9.40 12.38
CA GLU A 339 -7.60 10.01 12.77
C GLU A 339 -7.46 9.92 14.28
N PHE A 340 -6.28 9.53 14.77
CA PHE A 340 -6.01 9.38 16.19
C PHE A 340 -4.62 9.95 16.53
N PRO A 341 -4.41 10.51 17.72
CA PRO A 341 -3.07 10.67 18.24
C PRO A 341 -2.44 9.30 18.50
N MET A 342 -1.12 9.17 18.34
CA MET A 342 -0.41 7.91 18.57
C MET A 342 -0.62 7.39 20.01
N SER A 343 -0.85 8.29 20.96
CA SER A 343 -1.23 7.95 22.34
C SER A 343 -2.55 7.18 22.49
N ARG A 344 -3.36 7.12 21.43
CA ARG A 344 -4.62 6.36 21.34
C ARG A 344 -4.58 5.23 20.31
N ALA A 345 -3.41 4.70 20.03
CA ALA A 345 -3.21 3.66 19.01
C ALA A 345 -4.03 2.40 19.24
N GLY A 346 -4.28 2.02 20.49
CA GLY A 346 -5.16 0.88 20.81
C GLY A 346 -6.56 1.02 20.22
N GLU A 347 -7.16 2.20 20.35
CA GLU A 347 -8.46 2.49 19.74
C GLU A 347 -8.41 2.42 18.20
N ALA A 348 -7.31 2.89 17.61
CA ALA A 348 -7.10 2.82 16.17
C ALA A 348 -7.07 1.36 15.68
N PHE A 349 -6.36 0.48 16.39
CA PHE A 349 -6.32 -0.95 16.07
C PHE A 349 -7.67 -1.63 16.27
N ASP A 350 -8.39 -1.33 17.36
CA ASP A 350 -9.73 -1.89 17.61
C ASP A 350 -10.72 -1.50 16.51
N VAL A 351 -10.70 -0.24 16.08
CA VAL A 351 -11.53 0.24 14.97
C VAL A 351 -11.18 -0.52 13.70
N GLN A 352 -9.89 -0.77 13.42
CA GLN A 352 -9.48 -1.49 12.22
C GLN A 352 -9.89 -2.98 12.26
N VAL A 353 -9.74 -3.64 13.40
CA VAL A 353 -10.19 -5.04 13.62
C VAL A 353 -11.69 -5.17 13.38
N SER A 354 -12.48 -4.15 13.73
CA SER A 354 -13.94 -4.15 13.51
C SER A 354 -14.34 -4.23 12.03
N LYS A 355 -13.44 -3.93 11.08
CA LYS A 355 -13.66 -3.83 9.63
C LYS A 355 -14.75 -2.81 9.23
N LYS A 356 -15.14 -1.91 10.13
CA LYS A 356 -16.12 -0.85 9.91
C LYS A 356 -15.48 0.51 9.63
N CYS A 357 -14.26 0.50 9.13
CA CYS A 357 -13.50 1.72 8.82
C CYS A 357 -12.91 1.67 7.41
N GLY A 358 -12.49 2.81 6.93
CA GLY A 358 -11.48 2.96 5.87
C GLY A 358 -10.07 2.94 6.46
N LYS A 359 -9.14 3.65 5.83
CA LYS A 359 -7.77 3.83 6.34
C LYS A 359 -7.79 4.69 7.61
N ILE A 360 -6.87 4.40 8.51
CA ILE A 360 -6.73 5.10 9.80
C ILE A 360 -5.37 5.77 9.84
N TYR A 361 -5.33 7.04 10.26
CA TYR A 361 -4.14 7.86 10.34
C TYR A 361 -3.80 8.22 11.78
N PRO A 362 -2.84 7.56 12.42
CA PRO A 362 -2.19 8.06 13.63
C PRO A 362 -1.29 9.26 13.35
N TYR A 363 -1.42 10.30 14.16
CA TYR A 363 -0.51 11.45 14.23
C TYR A 363 0.55 11.17 15.28
N THR A 364 1.80 11.12 14.87
CA THR A 364 2.90 10.60 15.69
C THR A 364 3.39 11.58 16.75
N GLN A 365 3.16 12.88 16.57
CA GLN A 365 3.56 13.93 17.49
C GLN A 365 2.46 14.33 18.52
N GLN A 366 1.37 13.58 18.60
CA GLN A 366 0.21 13.86 19.48
C GLN A 366 -0.07 12.75 20.49
#